data_226ed2d7b2279c23b199277f205a6c2a
#
_entry.id   226ed2d7b2279c23b199277f205a6c2a
#
_cell.length_a   1.000
_cell.length_b   1.000
_cell.length_c   1.000
_cell.angle_alpha   90.00
_cell.angle_beta   90.00
_cell.angle_gamma   90.00
#
_symmetry.space_group_name_H-M   'P 1'
#
loop_
_entity.id
_entity.type
_entity.pdbx_description
1 polymer ?
#
loop_
_entity_poly.entity_id
_entity_poly.type
_entity_poly.pdbx_seq_one_letter_code
_entity_poly.pdbx_strand_id
1 'polypeptide(L)'
;FSFFKQMGVGAPAAGAEAAPSWLFVHAGTLLDRPGKAPRPAATVVIRGDRIVAVRDGYVLPAAYEGAPADAPVLDLRDRFVMPGLIDSHVHLDSDRAGIEGAMAAMTDNIAASAYEAAMNARKTLAAGFTTVRNLGNADGVTLALRDAIAAGQMPGPRILDAGTSISATAGHMDPTLGFREELHDALDRHANLCDGADDCRRAVRRQVARGVDLIKIATTGGVNSQVGAGLGQQMFSDEARAIVETARLYGKKVAVHAHGADG
;
A
#
# COMPACT_ATOMS: atom_id res chain seq x y z
N PHE A 1 -23.56 -2.72 -9.76
CA PHE A 1 -24.50 -3.68 -9.12
C PHE A 1 -25.68 -4.09 -10.00
N SER A 2 -25.89 -3.45 -11.17
CA SER A 2 -27.07 -3.74 -12.03
C SER A 2 -26.80 -4.75 -13.16
N PHE A 3 -25.56 -5.06 -13.49
CA PHE A 3 -25.23 -5.91 -14.65
C PHE A 3 -25.26 -7.42 -14.35
N PHE A 4 -25.07 -7.82 -13.09
CA PHE A 4 -25.06 -9.25 -12.69
C PHE A 4 -26.45 -9.85 -12.51
N LYS A 5 -27.50 -9.05 -12.46
CA LYS A 5 -28.88 -9.54 -12.26
C LYS A 5 -29.48 -10.19 -13.50
N GLN A 6 -28.85 -10.03 -14.67
CA GLN A 6 -29.36 -10.58 -15.95
C GLN A 6 -28.78 -11.94 -16.34
N MET A 7 -27.77 -12.44 -15.66
CA MET A 7 -27.11 -13.70 -16.04
C MET A 7 -27.53 -14.93 -15.23
N GLY A 8 -28.54 -14.84 -14.37
CA GLY A 8 -29.09 -16.04 -13.71
C GLY A 8 -28.13 -16.79 -12.79
N VAL A 9 -26.99 -16.18 -12.43
CA VAL A 9 -26.06 -16.71 -11.42
C VAL A 9 -26.68 -16.39 -10.08
N GLY A 10 -27.28 -17.38 -9.45
CA GLY A 10 -27.83 -17.27 -8.11
C GLY A 10 -26.75 -16.71 -7.16
N ALA A 11 -27.08 -15.61 -6.45
CA ALA A 11 -26.23 -15.14 -5.37
C ALA A 11 -25.98 -16.35 -4.43
N PRO A 12 -24.74 -16.55 -3.92
CA PRO A 12 -24.52 -17.54 -2.89
C PRO A 12 -25.49 -17.24 -1.76
N ALA A 13 -26.20 -18.25 -1.27
CA ALA A 13 -27.08 -18.11 -0.12
C ALA A 13 -26.31 -17.39 0.99
N ALA A 14 -26.87 -16.31 1.52
CA ALA A 14 -26.31 -15.63 2.68
C ALA A 14 -26.24 -16.66 3.81
N GLY A 15 -25.07 -17.29 3.97
CA GLY A 15 -24.76 -18.08 5.15
C GLY A 15 -24.93 -17.18 6.35
N ALA A 16 -25.56 -17.65 7.41
CA ALA A 16 -25.67 -16.91 8.67
C ALA A 16 -24.27 -16.40 9.02
N GLU A 17 -24.11 -15.07 9.12
CA GLU A 17 -22.85 -14.43 9.47
C GLU A 17 -22.41 -15.01 10.81
N ALA A 18 -21.32 -15.78 10.83
CA ALA A 18 -20.82 -16.39 12.05
C ALA A 18 -20.59 -15.29 13.07
N ALA A 19 -21.06 -15.48 14.32
CA ALA A 19 -20.87 -14.49 15.37
C ALA A 19 -19.37 -14.14 15.46
N PRO A 20 -19.00 -12.85 15.55
CA PRO A 20 -17.62 -12.44 15.53
C PRO A 20 -16.82 -13.14 16.64
N SER A 21 -15.71 -13.78 16.24
CA SER A 21 -14.82 -14.50 17.15
C SER A 21 -14.22 -13.55 18.19
N TRP A 22 -14.06 -14.03 19.43
CA TRP A 22 -13.36 -13.31 20.48
C TRP A 22 -11.93 -13.83 20.63
N LEU A 23 -11.01 -12.94 20.99
CA LEU A 23 -9.64 -13.28 21.35
C LEU A 23 -9.16 -12.34 22.45
N PHE A 24 -8.56 -12.90 23.49
CA PHE A 24 -7.91 -12.17 24.57
C PHE A 24 -6.40 -12.32 24.41
N VAL A 25 -5.67 -11.21 24.36
CA VAL A 25 -4.20 -11.23 24.31
C VAL A 25 -3.66 -10.72 25.64
N HIS A 26 -3.02 -11.60 26.42
CA HIS A 26 -2.34 -11.24 27.65
C HIS A 26 -0.90 -10.82 27.35
N ALA A 27 -0.61 -9.53 27.46
CA ALA A 27 0.71 -8.96 27.17
C ALA A 27 1.49 -8.70 28.45
N GLY A 28 2.77 -9.13 28.51
CA GLY A 28 3.65 -8.82 29.62
C GLY A 28 3.95 -7.33 29.70
N THR A 29 4.22 -6.73 28.56
CA THR A 29 4.34 -5.27 28.39
C THR A 29 3.61 -4.87 27.11
N LEU A 30 2.77 -3.83 27.16
CA LEU A 30 1.99 -3.36 26.04
C LEU A 30 2.30 -1.91 25.70
N LEU A 31 2.73 -1.64 24.47
CA LEU A 31 2.84 -0.31 23.90
C LEU A 31 1.58 -0.01 23.07
N ASP A 32 0.59 0.66 23.65
CA ASP A 32 -0.69 0.98 23.02
C ASP A 32 -0.94 2.49 22.86
N ARG A 33 -0.07 3.32 23.45
CA ARG A 33 -0.24 4.79 23.51
C ARG A 33 1.03 5.49 23.05
N PRO A 34 1.02 6.11 21.87
CA PRO A 34 2.17 6.89 21.40
C PRO A 34 2.60 7.96 22.42
N GLY A 35 3.90 8.09 22.66
CA GLY A 35 4.46 9.08 23.57
C GLY A 35 4.22 8.84 25.06
N LYS A 36 3.63 7.70 25.44
CA LYS A 36 3.49 7.27 26.83
C LYS A 36 4.37 6.05 27.10
N ALA A 37 4.74 5.86 28.38
CA ALA A 37 5.42 4.64 28.79
C ALA A 37 4.52 3.41 28.50
N PRO A 38 5.10 2.30 28.05
CA PRO A 38 4.39 1.04 27.92
C PRO A 38 3.77 0.62 29.25
N ARG A 39 2.58 0.03 29.20
CA ARG A 39 1.92 -0.49 30.40
C ARG A 39 2.35 -1.93 30.71
N PRO A 40 2.67 -2.25 31.96
CA PRO A 40 2.93 -3.63 32.36
C PRO A 40 1.62 -4.40 32.48
N ALA A 41 1.67 -5.71 32.26
CA ALA A 41 0.54 -6.64 32.49
C ALA A 41 -0.81 -6.09 31.97
N ALA A 42 -1.07 -6.29 30.69
CA ALA A 42 -2.28 -5.79 30.04
C ALA A 42 -3.00 -6.88 29.26
N THR A 43 -4.31 -6.71 29.09
CA THR A 43 -5.14 -7.52 28.20
C THR A 43 -5.68 -6.70 27.05
N VAL A 44 -5.42 -7.13 25.80
CA VAL A 44 -6.10 -6.61 24.62
C VAL A 44 -7.26 -7.54 24.29
N VAL A 45 -8.48 -7.00 24.26
CA VAL A 45 -9.70 -7.73 23.94
C VAL A 45 -10.09 -7.44 22.51
N ILE A 46 -10.19 -8.48 21.70
CA ILE A 46 -10.50 -8.42 20.28
C ILE A 46 -11.83 -9.13 20.03
N ARG A 47 -12.67 -8.53 19.20
CA ARG A 47 -13.91 -9.12 18.70
C ARG A 47 -13.95 -8.96 17.18
N GLY A 48 -13.91 -10.09 16.46
CA GLY A 48 -13.75 -10.10 15.01
C GLY A 48 -12.42 -9.44 14.61
N ASP A 49 -12.49 -8.37 13.83
CA ASP A 49 -11.35 -7.59 13.34
C ASP A 49 -11.06 -6.32 14.17
N ARG A 50 -11.71 -6.17 15.35
CA ARG A 50 -11.67 -4.93 16.14
C ARG A 50 -11.12 -5.17 17.54
N ILE A 51 -10.23 -4.27 17.98
CA ILE A 51 -9.88 -4.12 19.39
C ILE A 51 -11.06 -3.41 20.07
N VAL A 52 -11.74 -4.08 20.97
CA VAL A 52 -12.91 -3.55 21.68
C VAL A 52 -12.55 -3.01 23.07
N ALA A 53 -11.45 -3.48 23.65
CA ALA A 53 -10.94 -2.94 24.90
C ALA A 53 -9.44 -3.20 25.08
N VAL A 54 -8.81 -2.36 25.89
CA VAL A 54 -7.51 -2.61 26.53
C VAL A 54 -7.73 -2.45 28.04
N ARG A 55 -7.31 -3.46 28.81
CA ARG A 55 -7.46 -3.50 30.26
C ARG A 55 -6.11 -3.69 30.94
N ASP A 56 -5.94 -3.10 32.10
CA ASP A 56 -4.80 -3.39 32.96
C ASP A 56 -4.97 -4.75 33.62
N GLY A 57 -3.90 -5.49 33.80
CA GLY A 57 -3.90 -6.86 34.31
C GLY A 57 -4.36 -7.91 33.27
N TYR A 58 -4.42 -9.15 33.73
CA TYR A 58 -4.79 -10.31 32.91
C TYR A 58 -6.25 -10.67 33.15
N VAL A 59 -7.14 -10.12 32.30
CA VAL A 59 -8.58 -10.34 32.37
C VAL A 59 -8.93 -11.65 31.67
N LEU A 60 -9.59 -12.55 32.37
CA LEU A 60 -10.10 -13.79 31.80
C LEU A 60 -11.40 -13.54 31.01
N PRO A 61 -11.67 -14.34 29.96
CA PRO A 61 -12.90 -14.19 29.17
C PRO A 61 -14.18 -14.24 30.03
N ALA A 62 -14.25 -15.16 30.99
CA ALA A 62 -15.41 -15.30 31.90
C ALA A 62 -15.68 -14.06 32.76
N ALA A 63 -14.69 -13.19 32.96
CA ALA A 63 -14.81 -11.93 33.70
C ALA A 63 -15.13 -10.71 32.82
N TYR A 64 -15.24 -10.90 31.50
CA TYR A 64 -15.49 -9.81 30.55
C TYR A 64 -16.93 -9.90 30.02
N GLU A 65 -17.72 -8.87 30.30
CA GLU A 65 -19.12 -8.81 29.89
C GLU A 65 -19.30 -8.96 28.37
N GLY A 66 -20.17 -9.89 27.98
CA GLY A 66 -20.53 -10.16 26.59
C GLY A 66 -19.56 -11.09 25.84
N ALA A 67 -18.47 -11.55 26.48
CA ALA A 67 -17.58 -12.55 25.89
C ALA A 67 -17.99 -13.99 26.33
N PRO A 68 -17.83 -14.99 25.44
CA PRO A 68 -17.93 -16.39 25.85
C PRO A 68 -16.86 -16.72 26.92
N ALA A 69 -17.23 -17.49 27.93
CA ALA A 69 -16.29 -17.84 29.02
C ALA A 69 -15.10 -18.69 28.56
N ASP A 70 -15.26 -19.40 27.45
CA ASP A 70 -14.28 -20.25 26.77
C ASP A 70 -13.57 -19.58 25.61
N ALA A 71 -13.72 -18.25 25.45
CA ALA A 71 -13.03 -17.52 24.39
C ALA A 71 -11.51 -17.73 24.47
N PRO A 72 -10.81 -17.86 23.32
CA PRO A 72 -9.37 -18.13 23.30
C PRO A 72 -8.57 -17.02 23.98
N VAL A 73 -7.50 -17.42 24.68
CA VAL A 73 -6.51 -16.53 25.27
C VAL A 73 -5.16 -16.80 24.62
N LEU A 74 -4.57 -15.78 24.03
CA LEU A 74 -3.19 -15.79 23.56
C LEU A 74 -2.29 -15.29 24.69
N ASP A 75 -1.50 -16.20 25.26
CA ASP A 75 -0.60 -15.89 26.37
C ASP A 75 0.74 -15.34 25.84
N LEU A 76 0.94 -14.04 26.00
CA LEU A 76 2.18 -13.32 25.69
C LEU A 76 2.71 -12.57 26.93
N ARG A 77 2.50 -13.16 28.13
CA ARG A 77 2.90 -12.52 29.40
C ARG A 77 4.42 -12.39 29.56
N ASP A 78 5.20 -13.11 28.79
CA ASP A 78 6.66 -13.02 28.73
C ASP A 78 7.14 -12.13 27.56
N ARG A 79 6.22 -11.46 26.85
CA ARG A 79 6.51 -10.70 25.62
C ARG A 79 6.17 -9.23 25.76
N PHE A 80 6.89 -8.45 24.93
CA PHE A 80 6.53 -7.07 24.61
C PHE A 80 5.58 -7.09 23.41
N VAL A 81 4.41 -6.51 23.56
CA VAL A 81 3.36 -6.42 22.53
C VAL A 81 3.21 -4.98 22.10
N MET A 82 3.11 -4.76 20.81
CA MET A 82 2.92 -3.43 20.21
C MET A 82 2.05 -3.54 18.96
N PRO A 83 1.43 -2.43 18.50
CA PRO A 83 0.79 -2.40 17.19
C PRO A 83 1.76 -2.78 16.08
N GLY A 84 1.25 -3.39 15.01
CA GLY A 84 2.05 -3.67 13.84
C GLY A 84 2.68 -2.40 13.27
N LEU A 85 3.89 -2.53 12.73
CA LEU A 85 4.62 -1.44 12.12
C LEU A 85 3.93 -0.95 10.84
N ILE A 86 4.14 0.32 10.52
CA ILE A 86 3.66 0.94 9.29
C ILE A 86 4.87 1.42 8.49
N ASP A 87 4.99 0.93 7.24
CA ASP A 87 5.94 1.51 6.29
C ASP A 87 5.20 2.38 5.28
N SER A 88 5.56 3.64 5.24
CA SER A 88 4.89 4.62 4.39
C SER A 88 5.52 4.80 3.01
N HIS A 89 6.55 4.01 2.66
CA HIS A 89 7.18 4.05 1.34
C HIS A 89 7.79 2.71 0.97
N VAL A 90 7.03 1.88 0.27
CA VAL A 90 7.50 0.60 -0.26
C VAL A 90 7.23 0.48 -1.76
N HIS A 91 7.94 -0.45 -2.39
CA HIS A 91 7.69 -0.99 -3.73
C HIS A 91 7.65 -2.51 -3.60
N LEU A 92 6.45 -3.10 -3.63
CA LEU A 92 6.27 -4.53 -3.37
C LEU A 92 6.50 -5.40 -4.61
N ASP A 93 6.40 -4.81 -5.80
CA ASP A 93 6.44 -5.50 -7.09
C ASP A 93 7.85 -5.96 -7.49
N SER A 94 8.89 -5.39 -6.90
CA SER A 94 10.27 -5.88 -7.07
C SER A 94 11.17 -5.45 -5.92
N ASP A 95 12.14 -6.32 -5.57
CA ASP A 95 13.25 -6.03 -4.66
C ASP A 95 14.59 -5.95 -5.43
N ARG A 96 14.54 -6.03 -6.77
CA ARG A 96 15.69 -5.93 -7.65
C ARG A 96 16.01 -4.49 -8.05
N ALA A 97 17.28 -4.13 -8.05
CA ALA A 97 17.76 -2.79 -8.36
C ALA A 97 18.82 -2.79 -9.47
N GLY A 98 19.13 -1.63 -10.04
CA GLY A 98 20.16 -1.45 -11.04
C GLY A 98 19.90 -2.28 -12.30
N ILE A 99 20.96 -2.91 -12.84
CA ILE A 99 20.90 -3.69 -14.09
C ILE A 99 19.93 -4.88 -13.97
N GLU A 100 19.91 -5.55 -12.82
CA GLU A 100 19.01 -6.70 -12.61
C GLU A 100 17.55 -6.28 -12.70
N GLY A 101 17.18 -5.16 -12.06
CA GLY A 101 15.82 -4.59 -12.16
C GLY A 101 15.45 -4.15 -13.57
N ALA A 102 16.38 -3.51 -14.29
CA ALA A 102 16.17 -3.11 -15.68
C ALA A 102 16.00 -4.33 -16.62
N MET A 103 16.77 -5.39 -16.42
CA MET A 103 16.61 -6.63 -17.17
C MET A 103 15.27 -7.30 -16.86
N ALA A 104 14.89 -7.37 -15.59
CA ALA A 104 13.61 -7.94 -15.19
C ALA A 104 12.42 -7.20 -15.81
N ALA A 105 12.47 -5.88 -15.84
CA ALA A 105 11.43 -5.05 -16.50
C ALA A 105 11.25 -5.38 -18.00
N MET A 106 12.29 -5.90 -18.65
CA MET A 106 12.25 -6.28 -20.08
C MET A 106 11.94 -7.76 -20.31
N THR A 107 12.24 -8.63 -19.35
CA THR A 107 12.18 -10.10 -19.54
C THR A 107 11.04 -10.75 -18.77
N ASP A 108 10.62 -10.18 -17.66
CA ASP A 108 9.59 -10.77 -16.83
C ASP A 108 8.19 -10.42 -17.37
N ASN A 109 7.31 -11.39 -17.31
CA ASN A 109 5.91 -11.13 -17.60
C ASN A 109 5.18 -10.67 -16.30
N ILE A 110 4.02 -10.08 -16.48
CA ILE A 110 3.21 -9.55 -15.38
C ILE A 110 2.89 -10.59 -14.28
N ALA A 111 2.78 -11.86 -14.64
CA ALA A 111 2.53 -12.92 -13.65
C ALA A 111 3.74 -13.14 -12.75
N ALA A 112 4.98 -13.06 -13.27
CA ALA A 112 6.19 -13.14 -12.47
C ALA A 112 6.23 -12.00 -11.44
N SER A 113 5.97 -10.77 -11.87
CA SER A 113 5.89 -9.60 -10.97
C SER A 113 4.79 -9.76 -9.91
N ALA A 114 3.64 -10.36 -10.26
CA ALA A 114 2.56 -10.62 -9.30
C ALA A 114 2.98 -11.62 -8.21
N TYR A 115 3.69 -12.69 -8.58
CA TYR A 115 4.21 -13.66 -7.61
C TYR A 115 5.31 -13.06 -6.74
N GLU A 116 6.19 -12.25 -7.29
CA GLU A 116 7.21 -11.53 -6.54
C GLU A 116 6.57 -10.56 -5.54
N ALA A 117 5.60 -9.77 -5.97
CA ALA A 117 4.84 -8.88 -5.10
C ALA A 117 4.15 -9.62 -3.95
N ALA A 118 3.55 -10.77 -4.23
CA ALA A 118 2.92 -11.63 -3.21
C ALA A 118 3.94 -12.16 -2.19
N MET A 119 5.11 -12.60 -2.66
CA MET A 119 6.20 -13.05 -1.80
C MET A 119 6.72 -11.89 -0.91
N ASN A 120 6.94 -10.71 -1.49
CA ASN A 120 7.41 -9.53 -0.77
C ASN A 120 6.38 -9.05 0.27
N ALA A 121 5.08 -9.07 -0.04
CA ALA A 121 4.03 -8.78 0.93
C ALA A 121 4.06 -9.74 2.14
N ARG A 122 4.29 -11.04 1.90
CA ARG A 122 4.44 -12.02 2.99
C ARG A 122 5.69 -11.77 3.84
N LYS A 123 6.85 -11.48 3.20
CA LYS A 123 8.09 -11.11 3.92
C LYS A 123 7.87 -9.88 4.79
N THR A 124 7.21 -8.86 4.23
CA THR A 124 6.89 -7.59 4.90
C THR A 124 6.01 -7.82 6.12
N LEU A 125 4.94 -8.62 5.98
CA LEU A 125 4.07 -8.97 7.10
C LEU A 125 4.82 -9.78 8.17
N ALA A 126 5.65 -10.75 7.77
CA ALA A 126 6.45 -11.56 8.69
C ALA A 126 7.50 -10.74 9.45
N ALA A 127 7.97 -9.64 8.89
CA ALA A 127 8.84 -8.66 9.55
C ALA A 127 8.11 -7.73 10.52
N GLY A 128 6.76 -7.86 10.66
CA GLY A 128 5.94 -7.08 11.59
C GLY A 128 5.28 -5.84 10.99
N PHE A 129 5.43 -5.57 9.71
CA PHE A 129 4.73 -4.47 9.04
C PHE A 129 3.33 -4.91 8.64
N THR A 130 2.32 -4.39 9.33
CA THR A 130 0.91 -4.75 9.11
C THR A 130 0.18 -3.80 8.18
N THR A 131 0.78 -2.64 7.89
CA THR A 131 0.27 -1.65 6.93
C THR A 131 1.43 -1.07 6.15
N VAL A 132 1.27 -0.96 4.84
CA VAL A 132 2.27 -0.33 3.97
C VAL A 132 1.62 0.62 2.99
N ARG A 133 2.39 1.60 2.54
CA ARG A 133 2.02 2.50 1.46
C ARG A 133 2.91 2.22 0.26
N ASN A 134 2.36 1.57 -0.76
CA ASN A 134 3.06 1.26 -2.00
C ASN A 134 3.03 2.49 -2.93
N LEU A 135 4.20 3.01 -3.24
CA LEU A 135 4.36 4.29 -3.95
C LEU A 135 4.85 4.13 -5.37
N GLY A 136 4.18 3.30 -6.11
CA GLY A 136 4.38 3.15 -7.53
C GLY A 136 4.65 1.71 -7.94
N ASN A 137 3.96 1.32 -8.97
CA ASN A 137 4.22 0.12 -9.75
C ASN A 137 3.68 0.31 -11.16
N ALA A 138 4.12 -0.53 -12.08
CA ALA A 138 3.50 -0.68 -13.38
C ALA A 138 2.35 -1.73 -13.33
N ASP A 139 1.52 -1.74 -14.36
CA ASP A 139 0.55 -2.82 -14.66
C ASP A 139 -0.54 -3.14 -13.64
N GLY A 140 -0.62 -2.42 -12.52
CA GLY A 140 -1.66 -2.63 -11.51
C GLY A 140 -1.48 -3.91 -10.67
N VAL A 141 -0.30 -4.50 -10.67
CA VAL A 141 0.04 -5.71 -9.90
C VAL A 141 -0.25 -5.54 -8.42
N THR A 142 0.22 -4.44 -7.83
CA THR A 142 0.03 -4.20 -6.39
C THR A 142 -1.39 -3.77 -6.03
N LEU A 143 -2.14 -3.16 -6.96
CA LEU A 143 -3.58 -2.95 -6.80
C LEU A 143 -4.34 -4.27 -6.71
N ALA A 144 -4.04 -5.22 -7.60
CA ALA A 144 -4.62 -6.56 -7.56
C ALA A 144 -4.23 -7.31 -6.28
N LEU A 145 -2.96 -7.19 -5.85
CA LEU A 145 -2.47 -7.77 -4.60
C LEU A 145 -3.20 -7.19 -3.38
N ARG A 146 -3.36 -5.86 -3.32
CA ARG A 146 -4.13 -5.17 -2.28
C ARG A 146 -5.54 -5.75 -2.16
N ASP A 147 -6.21 -5.88 -3.29
CA ASP A 147 -7.60 -6.34 -3.34
C ASP A 147 -7.70 -7.82 -2.95
N ALA A 148 -6.75 -8.66 -3.37
CA ALA A 148 -6.68 -10.07 -2.98
C ALA A 148 -6.43 -10.24 -1.47
N ILE A 149 -5.55 -9.44 -0.86
CA ILE A 149 -5.32 -9.45 0.58
C ILE A 149 -6.57 -8.94 1.32
N ALA A 150 -7.19 -7.86 0.87
CA ALA A 150 -8.41 -7.32 1.47
C ALA A 150 -9.59 -8.30 1.40
N ALA A 151 -9.64 -9.12 0.35
CA ALA A 151 -10.64 -10.19 0.18
C ALA A 151 -10.30 -11.48 0.97
N GLY A 152 -9.17 -11.51 1.71
CA GLY A 152 -8.73 -12.69 2.47
C GLY A 152 -8.24 -13.86 1.61
N GLN A 153 -7.97 -13.64 0.33
CA GLN A 153 -7.50 -14.69 -0.58
C GLN A 153 -6.04 -15.08 -0.31
N MET A 154 -5.27 -14.18 0.29
CA MET A 154 -3.89 -14.44 0.66
C MET A 154 -3.45 -13.57 1.86
N PRO A 155 -2.44 -14.01 2.65
CA PRO A 155 -1.90 -13.22 3.74
C PRO A 155 -1.00 -12.10 3.23
N GLY A 156 -1.10 -10.93 3.85
CA GLY A 156 -0.27 -9.77 3.58
C GLY A 156 -0.63 -8.59 4.46
N PRO A 157 0.15 -7.50 4.43
CA PRO A 157 -0.19 -6.27 5.13
C PRO A 157 -1.38 -5.57 4.46
N ARG A 158 -2.00 -4.65 5.15
CA ARG A 158 -2.90 -3.67 4.51
C ARG A 158 -2.08 -2.81 3.57
N ILE A 159 -2.47 -2.71 2.31
CA ILE A 159 -1.78 -1.92 1.30
C ILE A 159 -2.61 -0.68 0.97
N LEU A 160 -1.98 0.50 1.02
CA LEU A 160 -2.45 1.73 0.40
C LEU A 160 -1.62 1.93 -0.87
N ASP A 161 -2.26 1.93 -2.04
CA ASP A 161 -1.56 1.84 -3.32
C ASP A 161 -1.73 3.10 -4.16
N ALA A 162 -0.64 3.60 -4.72
CA ALA A 162 -0.61 4.76 -5.61
C ALA A 162 -0.77 4.40 -7.10
N GLY A 163 -0.73 3.11 -7.45
CA GLY A 163 -0.67 2.68 -8.84
C GLY A 163 0.60 3.18 -9.53
N THR A 164 0.50 3.59 -10.79
CA THR A 164 1.65 4.12 -11.53
C THR A 164 1.94 5.56 -11.14
N SER A 165 3.20 5.83 -10.80
CA SER A 165 3.68 7.18 -10.46
C SER A 165 3.54 8.13 -11.63
N ILE A 166 3.24 9.40 -11.36
CA ILE A 166 3.19 10.47 -12.34
C ILE A 166 4.54 11.20 -12.36
N SER A 167 5.09 11.41 -13.56
CA SER A 167 6.32 12.16 -13.80
C SER A 167 6.18 13.04 -15.03
N ALA A 168 7.03 14.05 -15.17
CA ALA A 168 7.21 14.70 -16.45
C ALA A 168 8.01 13.79 -17.40
N THR A 169 7.88 13.99 -18.71
CA THR A 169 8.76 13.36 -19.72
C THR A 169 10.22 13.71 -19.40
N ALA A 170 11.11 12.76 -19.53
CA ALA A 170 12.51 12.85 -19.12
C ALA A 170 12.71 13.08 -17.60
N GLY A 171 11.67 12.94 -16.79
CA GLY A 171 11.73 13.03 -15.32
C GLY A 171 12.12 11.72 -14.64
N HIS A 172 12.26 11.75 -13.32
CA HIS A 172 12.77 10.64 -12.50
C HIS A 172 12.02 9.31 -12.70
N MET A 173 10.71 9.34 -12.97
CA MET A 173 9.88 8.15 -13.15
C MET A 173 9.57 7.86 -14.64
N ASP A 174 10.30 8.46 -15.54
CA ASP A 174 10.20 8.13 -16.96
C ASP A 174 10.98 6.81 -17.22
N PRO A 175 10.29 5.74 -17.61
CA PRO A 175 10.93 4.44 -17.81
C PRO A 175 11.79 4.38 -19.08
N THR A 176 11.72 5.38 -19.95
CA THR A 176 12.47 5.41 -21.23
C THR A 176 13.89 5.93 -21.08
N LEU A 177 14.22 6.54 -19.93
CA LEU A 177 15.52 7.15 -19.69
C LEU A 177 16.67 6.16 -19.83
N GLY A 178 17.63 6.52 -20.69
CA GLY A 178 18.83 5.72 -20.93
C GLY A 178 18.65 4.54 -21.89
N PHE A 179 17.43 4.32 -22.38
CA PHE A 179 17.16 3.32 -23.40
C PHE A 179 17.16 3.95 -24.80
N ARG A 180 17.47 3.15 -25.80
CA ARG A 180 17.40 3.56 -27.20
C ARG A 180 15.94 3.73 -27.65
N GLU A 181 15.72 4.63 -28.60
CA GLU A 181 14.38 5.09 -29.04
C GLU A 181 13.45 3.94 -29.47
N GLU A 182 14.00 2.90 -30.09
CA GLU A 182 13.21 1.76 -30.57
C GLU A 182 12.55 0.93 -29.44
N LEU A 183 12.95 1.15 -28.18
CA LEU A 183 12.38 0.53 -27.02
C LEU A 183 11.35 1.41 -26.29
N HIS A 184 11.28 2.71 -26.64
CA HIS A 184 10.44 3.65 -25.91
C HIS A 184 8.96 3.25 -25.94
N ASP A 185 8.40 2.87 -27.11
CA ASP A 185 6.99 2.47 -27.22
C ASP A 185 6.63 1.29 -26.29
N ALA A 186 7.57 0.38 -26.08
CA ALA A 186 7.35 -0.76 -25.19
C ALA A 186 7.41 -0.35 -23.72
N LEU A 187 8.35 0.53 -23.35
CA LEU A 187 8.56 0.99 -21.97
C LEU A 187 7.52 2.03 -21.55
N ASP A 188 7.14 2.94 -22.45
CA ASP A 188 6.17 4.02 -22.17
C ASP A 188 4.74 3.51 -22.00
N ARG A 189 4.42 2.33 -22.54
CA ARG A 189 3.08 1.73 -22.46
C ARG A 189 2.48 1.72 -21.06
N HIS A 190 3.33 1.58 -20.06
CA HIS A 190 2.93 1.48 -18.65
C HIS A 190 3.25 2.75 -17.85
N ALA A 191 3.87 3.73 -18.48
CA ALA A 191 4.19 5.02 -17.86
C ALA A 191 2.92 5.87 -17.62
N ASN A 192 3.02 6.81 -16.71
CA ASN A 192 2.01 7.82 -16.49
C ASN A 192 2.67 9.20 -16.53
N LEU A 193 3.24 9.52 -17.69
CA LEU A 193 3.89 10.81 -17.93
C LEU A 193 2.84 11.89 -18.16
N CYS A 194 3.19 13.13 -17.80
CA CYS A 194 2.38 14.30 -18.07
C CYS A 194 3.24 15.54 -18.27
N ASP A 195 2.92 16.30 -19.32
CA ASP A 195 3.56 17.55 -19.66
C ASP A 195 2.50 18.65 -19.78
N GLY A 196 2.61 19.65 -18.92
CA GLY A 196 1.63 20.71 -18.76
C GLY A 196 0.44 20.36 -17.87
N ALA A 197 -0.16 21.39 -17.29
CA ALA A 197 -1.19 21.26 -16.26
C ALA A 197 -2.40 20.41 -16.66
N ASP A 198 -2.86 20.51 -17.91
CA ASP A 198 -4.05 19.78 -18.38
C ASP A 198 -3.77 18.29 -18.56
N ASP A 199 -2.60 17.95 -19.05
CA ASP A 199 -2.18 16.55 -19.15
C ASP A 199 -1.98 15.92 -17.77
N CYS A 200 -1.40 16.67 -16.84
CA CYS A 200 -1.24 16.25 -15.47
C CYS A 200 -2.60 16.01 -14.76
N ARG A 201 -3.62 16.84 -15.02
CA ARG A 201 -5.00 16.57 -14.57
C ARG A 201 -5.53 15.26 -15.14
N ARG A 202 -5.27 14.97 -16.40
CA ARG A 202 -5.65 13.72 -17.05
C ARG A 202 -4.92 12.52 -16.44
N ALA A 203 -3.62 12.65 -16.17
CA ALA A 203 -2.82 11.62 -15.52
C ALA A 203 -3.38 11.22 -14.14
N VAL A 204 -3.75 12.19 -13.30
CA VAL A 204 -4.42 11.93 -12.02
C VAL A 204 -5.73 11.15 -12.21
N ARG A 205 -6.58 11.61 -13.16
CA ARG A 205 -7.87 10.93 -13.42
C ARG A 205 -7.69 9.50 -13.91
N ARG A 206 -6.63 9.21 -14.67
CA ARG A 206 -6.27 7.83 -15.06
C ARG A 206 -6.00 6.96 -13.84
N GLN A 207 -5.25 7.46 -12.84
CA GLN A 207 -4.98 6.70 -11.62
C GLN A 207 -6.25 6.53 -10.76
N VAL A 208 -7.04 7.58 -10.61
CA VAL A 208 -8.32 7.50 -9.89
C VAL A 208 -9.25 6.47 -10.51
N ALA A 209 -9.31 6.41 -11.84
CA ALA A 209 -10.12 5.40 -12.55
C ALA A 209 -9.64 3.96 -12.32
N ARG A 210 -8.35 3.76 -12.01
CA ARG A 210 -7.77 2.46 -11.61
C ARG A 210 -8.07 2.07 -10.16
N GLY A 211 -8.66 2.97 -9.36
CA GLY A 211 -9.00 2.69 -7.97
C GLY A 211 -7.85 2.86 -6.98
N VAL A 212 -6.87 3.73 -7.26
CA VAL A 212 -5.76 4.02 -6.34
C VAL A 212 -6.24 4.66 -5.04
N ASP A 213 -5.48 4.47 -3.95
CA ASP A 213 -5.75 5.08 -2.64
C ASP A 213 -5.19 6.50 -2.53
N LEU A 214 -4.09 6.78 -3.23
CA LEU A 214 -3.40 8.07 -3.27
C LEU A 214 -2.72 8.25 -4.63
N ILE A 215 -2.15 9.43 -4.84
CA ILE A 215 -1.36 9.75 -6.03
C ILE A 215 0.12 9.82 -5.64
N LYS A 216 1.01 9.29 -6.46
CA LYS A 216 2.47 9.45 -6.34
C LYS A 216 2.97 10.29 -7.51
N ILE A 217 3.84 11.26 -7.19
CA ILE A 217 4.54 12.10 -8.20
C ILE A 217 6.04 12.17 -7.91
N ALA A 218 6.80 12.57 -8.91
CA ALA A 218 8.20 12.99 -8.78
C ALA A 218 8.35 14.42 -9.27
N THR A 219 8.81 15.32 -8.39
CA THR A 219 9.04 16.74 -8.72
C THR A 219 10.50 17.05 -9.02
N THR A 220 11.42 16.20 -8.59
CA THR A 220 12.87 16.31 -8.83
C THR A 220 13.44 15.00 -9.34
N GLY A 221 14.67 15.04 -9.84
CA GLY A 221 15.47 13.83 -10.02
C GLY A 221 15.73 13.12 -8.70
N GLY A 222 16.25 11.91 -8.78
CA GLY A 222 16.65 11.09 -7.65
C GLY A 222 18.09 10.60 -7.81
N VAL A 223 18.70 10.12 -6.73
CA VAL A 223 20.10 9.66 -6.72
C VAL A 223 20.37 8.56 -7.76
N ASN A 224 19.37 7.74 -8.06
CA ASN A 224 19.48 6.63 -9.02
C ASN A 224 18.91 6.98 -10.40
N SER A 225 18.47 8.22 -10.65
CA SER A 225 17.94 8.58 -11.97
C SER A 225 19.06 8.94 -12.93
N GLN A 226 18.91 8.50 -14.19
CA GLN A 226 19.84 8.80 -15.28
C GLN A 226 19.51 10.13 -15.96
N VAL A 227 18.98 11.11 -15.23
CA VAL A 227 18.60 12.41 -15.75
C VAL A 227 19.77 13.39 -15.68
N GLY A 228 20.02 14.11 -16.75
CA GLY A 228 21.10 15.10 -16.81
C GLY A 228 20.95 16.26 -15.81
N ALA A 229 19.75 16.56 -15.33
CA ALA A 229 19.47 17.57 -14.31
C ALA A 229 19.82 17.16 -12.87
N GLY A 230 20.27 15.92 -12.64
CA GLY A 230 20.63 15.43 -11.31
C GLY A 230 19.44 15.47 -10.35
N LEU A 231 19.59 16.17 -9.22
CA LEU A 231 18.55 16.31 -8.19
C LEU A 231 17.65 17.55 -8.38
N GLY A 232 17.83 18.30 -9.45
CA GLY A 232 17.06 19.53 -9.72
C GLY A 232 15.58 19.27 -10.01
N GLN A 233 14.80 20.35 -9.99
CA GLN A 233 13.38 20.35 -10.31
C GLN A 233 13.13 19.84 -11.73
N GLN A 234 12.14 18.98 -11.90
CA GLN A 234 11.76 18.35 -13.18
C GLN A 234 10.29 18.54 -13.53
N MET A 235 9.47 19.01 -12.59
CA MET A 235 8.05 19.29 -12.77
C MET A 235 7.81 20.76 -12.47
N PHE A 236 7.09 21.45 -13.35
CA PHE A 236 6.73 22.85 -13.12
C PHE A 236 5.72 22.98 -11.98
N SER A 237 5.73 24.16 -11.32
CA SER A 237 4.85 24.41 -10.17
C SER A 237 3.35 24.40 -10.53
N ASP A 238 2.98 24.75 -11.78
CA ASP A 238 1.59 24.68 -12.24
C ASP A 238 1.15 23.23 -12.52
N GLU A 239 2.05 22.37 -12.97
CA GLU A 239 1.82 20.92 -13.12
C GLU A 239 1.59 20.26 -11.77
N ALA A 240 2.50 20.48 -10.81
CA ALA A 240 2.37 19.95 -9.45
C ALA A 240 1.07 20.45 -8.79
N ARG A 241 0.73 21.73 -8.95
CA ARG A 241 -0.52 22.32 -8.46
C ARG A 241 -1.73 21.65 -9.11
N ALA A 242 -1.73 21.47 -10.42
CA ALA A 242 -2.83 20.81 -11.15
C ALA A 242 -3.05 19.37 -10.66
N ILE A 243 -1.98 18.64 -10.35
CA ILE A 243 -2.06 17.30 -9.77
C ILE A 243 -2.71 17.35 -8.38
N VAL A 244 -2.22 18.22 -7.49
CA VAL A 244 -2.72 18.32 -6.11
C VAL A 244 -4.19 18.73 -6.06
N GLU A 245 -4.56 19.74 -6.86
CA GLU A 245 -5.95 20.21 -6.95
C GLU A 245 -6.86 19.12 -7.49
N THR A 246 -6.45 18.41 -8.54
CA THR A 246 -7.24 17.31 -9.12
C THR A 246 -7.37 16.14 -8.15
N ALA A 247 -6.29 15.74 -7.50
CA ALA A 247 -6.33 14.67 -6.50
C ALA A 247 -7.29 15.02 -5.35
N ARG A 248 -7.30 16.27 -4.90
CA ARG A 248 -8.20 16.77 -3.85
C ARG A 248 -9.68 16.66 -4.23
N LEU A 249 -10.06 16.89 -5.51
CA LEU A 249 -11.44 16.71 -5.97
C LEU A 249 -11.95 15.27 -5.76
N TYR A 250 -11.04 14.29 -5.77
CA TYR A 250 -11.35 12.88 -5.55
C TYR A 250 -11.02 12.41 -4.14
N GLY A 251 -10.74 13.33 -3.19
CA GLY A 251 -10.38 13.00 -1.81
C GLY A 251 -9.04 12.24 -1.68
N LYS A 252 -8.17 12.34 -2.67
CA LYS A 252 -6.87 11.65 -2.68
C LYS A 252 -5.76 12.56 -2.17
N LYS A 253 -4.83 11.97 -1.39
CA LYS A 253 -3.57 12.63 -1.01
C LYS A 253 -2.53 12.43 -2.09
N VAL A 254 -1.53 13.34 -2.13
CA VAL A 254 -0.38 13.23 -3.02
C VAL A 254 0.86 12.95 -2.19
N ALA A 255 1.61 11.92 -2.57
CA ALA A 255 2.94 11.63 -2.06
C ALA A 255 3.96 12.05 -3.11
N VAL A 256 5.02 12.72 -2.67
CA VAL A 256 6.01 13.33 -3.58
C VAL A 256 7.37 12.71 -3.36
N HIS A 257 8.06 12.38 -4.46
CA HIS A 257 9.50 12.21 -4.50
C HIS A 257 10.13 13.59 -4.73
N ALA A 258 10.92 14.05 -3.79
CA ALA A 258 11.64 15.31 -3.87
C ALA A 258 12.97 15.20 -3.12
N HIS A 259 14.08 15.32 -3.84
CA HIS A 259 15.43 15.33 -3.27
C HIS A 259 16.02 16.74 -3.21
N GLY A 260 15.84 17.51 -4.29
CA GLY A 260 16.28 18.89 -4.35
C GLY A 260 15.36 19.82 -3.54
N ALA A 261 15.92 20.88 -2.99
CA ALA A 261 15.16 21.89 -2.24
C ALA A 261 14.13 22.65 -3.08
N ASP A 262 14.29 22.64 -4.39
CA ASP A 262 13.43 23.34 -5.34
C ASP A 262 12.15 22.55 -5.69
N GLY A 263 12.10 21.29 -5.38
CA GLY A 263 10.95 20.38 -5.61
C GLY A 263 10.03 20.26 -4.42
#